data_bd3d9a340501c9773b0dbf9b4b6df728
#
_entry.id   bd3d9a340501c9773b0dbf9b4b6df728
#
_cell.length_a   1.000
_cell.length_b   1.000
_cell.length_c   1.000
_cell.angle_alpha   90.00
_cell.angle_beta   90.00
_cell.angle_gamma   90.00
#
_symmetry.space_group_name_H-M   'P 1'
#
loop_
_entity.id
_entity.type
_entity.pdbx_description
1 polymer ?
#
loop_
_entity_poly.entity_id
_entity_poly.type
_entity_poly.pdbx_seq_one_letter_code
_entity_poly.pdbx_strand_id
1 'polypeptide(L)'
;MSDKYVVETLLRPAVEFNSALVSLCAASICEFSPWAVALNPTIGHGAAACFMVFGYRRFKQGYRIIRFRRNILRLPDYALTSAQIPVSQRNLFLGKGFAWEQKHTQRLHNCMSPEVAEYVKPSYWYQRARAMEKRFEHTLPWLTKLLSSHSRFNPVRPLPPVGGSSLIHGVELDEEDVTMPLADRVGHTLVVGTTRVGKTRLAEVLITQDILRYCNGKGNRDNREVVICFDPKGDSDLLIRMYLEAVRAGRENEFYVFHLGHPEISARYNAVGRFGRVSEVASRISGQLSSEGNSAAFKEFAWRFVNIIARAQVELGKRPDYPSIARYVQNIDELFIDYATHFFNQQNPEIWQLISQQAAKVNDKNTPRNLVGRDPRVVAIDKYLTLNNKIYDPILGGLYSAVKYDKTYFDKIVASLLPLLEKLTTGQIAELLAPNYNDLNDDRPIFSWEEVIRKRGIVYIGLDALSDTVVASAVGNSMFADLVSMAGHIYKHGLNSGLPGEIAGKSDKVKINLHCDEFNELMGDEFIPLINKGGGAGIQVTAYTQTVADIEARIGN
;
A
#
# COMPACT_ATOMS: atom_id res chain seq x y z
N MET A 1 1.76 31.11 34.93
CA MET A 1 2.44 30.35 36.00
C MET A 1 3.20 29.21 35.32
N SER A 2 4.51 29.22 35.44
CA SER A 2 5.37 28.30 34.72
C SER A 2 5.05 26.84 35.09
N ASP A 3 4.84 25.97 34.10
CA ASP A 3 4.60 24.52 34.22
C ASP A 3 5.71 23.76 35.01
N LYS A 4 6.76 24.43 35.41
CA LYS A 4 7.90 23.87 36.13
C LYS A 4 7.55 23.16 37.45
N TYR A 5 6.47 23.57 38.11
CA TYR A 5 6.05 22.98 39.40
C TYR A 5 5.05 21.85 39.29
N VAL A 6 4.49 21.58 38.10
CA VAL A 6 3.44 20.58 37.93
C VAL A 6 4.01 19.17 37.97
N VAL A 7 5.28 18.96 37.64
CA VAL A 7 5.89 17.64 37.50
C VAL A 7 6.17 17.00 38.86
N GLU A 8 6.81 17.72 39.79
CA GLU A 8 7.05 17.23 41.16
C GLU A 8 5.76 16.94 41.91
N THR A 9 4.68 17.68 41.61
CA THR A 9 3.38 17.50 42.25
C THR A 9 2.62 16.25 41.77
N LEU A 10 2.92 15.71 40.63
CA LEU A 10 2.23 14.52 40.08
C LEU A 10 2.71 13.21 40.68
N LEU A 11 3.90 13.17 41.28
CA LEU A 11 4.55 11.97 41.83
C LEU A 11 4.59 11.97 43.39
N ARG A 12 3.77 12.76 44.04
CA ARG A 12 3.60 12.84 45.50
C ARG A 12 2.27 12.30 45.97
N PRO A 13 2.08 12.01 47.28
CA PRO A 13 0.77 11.64 47.82
C PRO A 13 -0.30 12.66 47.46
N ALA A 14 -1.48 12.19 47.09
CA ALA A 14 -2.61 13.05 46.66
C ALA A 14 -3.34 13.66 47.88
N VAL A 15 -2.64 14.54 48.61
CA VAL A 15 -3.19 15.23 49.81
C VAL A 15 -4.38 16.15 49.50
N GLU A 16 -4.61 16.43 48.23
CA GLU A 16 -5.75 17.20 47.75
C GLU A 16 -7.11 16.58 48.12
N PHE A 17 -7.18 15.25 48.23
CA PHE A 17 -8.40 14.58 48.67
C PHE A 17 -8.73 14.89 50.11
N ASN A 18 -7.74 15.01 50.99
CA ASN A 18 -7.97 15.44 52.37
C ASN A 18 -8.52 16.88 52.40
N SER A 19 -7.93 17.78 51.61
CA SER A 19 -8.43 19.17 51.48
C SER A 19 -9.86 19.20 50.90
N ALA A 20 -10.18 18.36 49.94
CA ALA A 20 -11.51 18.24 49.35
C ALA A 20 -12.51 17.73 50.40
N LEU A 21 -12.16 16.73 51.19
CA LEU A 21 -13.02 16.19 52.25
C LEU A 21 -13.28 17.23 53.33
N VAL A 22 -12.26 17.92 53.82
CA VAL A 22 -12.41 18.99 54.81
C VAL A 22 -13.31 20.11 54.27
N SER A 23 -13.14 20.49 53.00
CA SER A 23 -13.98 21.50 52.37
C SER A 23 -15.45 21.07 52.23
N LEU A 24 -15.71 19.78 51.94
CA LEU A 24 -17.05 19.24 51.89
C LEU A 24 -17.71 19.20 53.28
N CYS A 25 -16.94 18.84 54.33
CA CYS A 25 -17.43 18.92 55.71
C CYS A 25 -17.75 20.35 56.11
N ALA A 26 -16.87 21.32 55.79
CA ALA A 26 -17.12 22.74 56.04
C ALA A 26 -18.36 23.25 55.27
N ALA A 27 -18.54 22.86 54.01
CA ALA A 27 -19.71 23.18 53.23
C ALA A 27 -21.01 22.63 53.90
N SER A 28 -20.98 21.39 54.36
CA SER A 28 -22.12 20.75 55.03
C SER A 28 -22.47 21.47 56.34
N ILE A 29 -21.47 21.86 57.15
CA ILE A 29 -21.72 22.63 58.38
C ILE A 29 -22.32 23.99 58.06
N CYS A 30 -21.81 24.72 57.09
CA CYS A 30 -22.34 26.02 56.67
C CYS A 30 -23.76 25.95 56.11
N GLU A 31 -24.12 24.85 55.45
CA GLU A 31 -25.43 24.65 54.84
C GLU A 31 -26.48 24.23 55.87
N PHE A 32 -26.14 23.18 56.67
CA PHE A 32 -27.14 22.55 57.57
C PHE A 32 -27.12 23.09 58.99
N SER A 33 -26.01 23.69 59.41
CA SER A 33 -25.81 24.16 60.78
C SER A 33 -25.04 25.48 60.84
N PRO A 34 -25.46 26.56 60.14
CA PRO A 34 -24.76 27.83 60.09
C PRO A 34 -24.59 28.48 61.45
N TRP A 35 -25.52 28.23 62.37
CA TRP A 35 -25.50 28.68 63.76
C TRP A 35 -24.28 28.12 64.54
N ALA A 36 -23.78 26.92 64.20
CA ALA A 36 -22.61 26.32 64.86
C ALA A 36 -21.32 27.12 64.63
N VAL A 37 -21.25 27.87 63.55
CA VAL A 37 -20.12 28.76 63.18
C VAL A 37 -20.52 30.26 63.28
N ALA A 38 -21.61 30.55 63.98
CA ALA A 38 -22.14 31.89 64.22
C ALA A 38 -22.44 32.69 62.92
N LEU A 39 -22.82 32.03 61.85
CA LEU A 39 -23.14 32.65 60.56
C LEU A 39 -24.66 32.85 60.40
N ASN A 40 -25.02 33.98 59.76
CA ASN A 40 -26.39 34.16 59.26
C ASN A 40 -26.67 33.11 58.14
N PRO A 41 -27.84 32.51 58.04
CA PRO A 41 -28.21 31.52 57.04
C PRO A 41 -27.88 31.94 55.60
N THR A 42 -28.15 33.17 55.22
CA THR A 42 -27.85 33.69 53.88
C THR A 42 -26.35 33.73 53.59
N ILE A 43 -25.53 34.08 54.57
CA ILE A 43 -24.06 34.05 54.48
C ILE A 43 -23.56 32.61 54.51
N GLY A 44 -24.22 31.73 55.30
CA GLY A 44 -23.96 30.29 55.37
C GLY A 44 -24.10 29.62 54.01
N HIS A 45 -25.17 29.83 53.27
CA HIS A 45 -25.35 29.31 51.91
C HIS A 45 -24.27 29.80 50.95
N GLY A 46 -23.88 31.09 51.01
CA GLY A 46 -22.79 31.62 50.21
C GLY A 46 -21.44 30.96 50.51
N ALA A 47 -21.14 30.79 51.81
CA ALA A 47 -19.92 30.08 52.25
C ALA A 47 -19.91 28.61 51.84
N ALA A 48 -21.04 27.92 51.98
CA ALA A 48 -21.18 26.52 51.53
C ALA A 48 -20.91 26.37 50.04
N ALA A 49 -21.45 27.25 49.19
CA ALA A 49 -21.18 27.26 47.77
C ALA A 49 -19.68 27.48 47.46
N CYS A 50 -19.02 28.41 48.17
CA CYS A 50 -17.57 28.64 48.02
C CYS A 50 -16.76 27.39 48.40
N PHE A 51 -17.07 26.74 49.52
CA PHE A 51 -16.42 25.51 49.96
C PHE A 51 -16.65 24.34 49.00
N MET A 52 -17.85 24.21 48.44
CA MET A 52 -18.13 23.20 47.41
C MET A 52 -17.29 23.41 46.14
N VAL A 53 -17.20 24.61 45.63
CA VAL A 53 -16.38 24.96 44.48
C VAL A 53 -14.91 24.68 44.77
N PHE A 54 -14.42 25.08 45.94
CA PHE A 54 -13.04 24.80 46.34
C PHE A 54 -12.79 23.30 46.50
N GLY A 55 -13.66 22.55 47.17
CA GLY A 55 -13.59 21.12 47.33
C GLY A 55 -13.55 20.38 45.97
N TYR A 56 -14.43 20.79 45.04
CA TYR A 56 -14.42 20.23 43.68
C TYR A 56 -13.11 20.48 42.94
N ARG A 57 -12.54 21.69 43.02
CA ARG A 57 -11.26 22.03 42.44
C ARG A 57 -10.15 21.15 43.02
N ARG A 58 -10.11 20.96 44.34
CA ARG A 58 -9.13 20.11 45.02
C ARG A 58 -9.30 18.64 44.64
N PHE A 59 -10.53 18.14 44.56
CA PHE A 59 -10.81 16.79 44.09
C PHE A 59 -10.31 16.56 42.66
N LYS A 60 -10.56 17.51 41.75
CA LYS A 60 -10.07 17.45 40.37
C LYS A 60 -8.55 17.42 40.29
N GLN A 61 -7.86 18.18 41.14
CA GLN A 61 -6.38 18.17 41.23
C GLN A 61 -5.87 16.79 41.73
N GLY A 62 -6.43 16.27 42.80
CA GLY A 62 -6.08 14.94 43.34
C GLY A 62 -6.35 13.82 42.34
N TYR A 63 -7.47 13.89 41.63
CA TYR A 63 -7.82 12.94 40.58
C TYR A 63 -6.81 12.98 39.42
N ARG A 64 -6.29 14.15 39.06
CA ARG A 64 -5.25 14.29 38.03
C ARG A 64 -3.96 13.57 38.40
N ILE A 65 -3.56 13.61 39.69
CA ILE A 65 -2.39 12.87 40.20
C ILE A 65 -2.58 11.36 40.07
N ILE A 66 -3.74 10.85 40.50
CA ILE A 66 -4.05 9.41 40.40
C ILE A 66 -4.14 8.96 38.94
N ARG A 67 -4.76 9.78 38.07
CA ARG A 67 -4.86 9.52 36.64
C ARG A 67 -3.47 9.44 36.00
N PHE A 68 -2.54 10.34 36.34
CA PHE A 68 -1.18 10.35 35.83
C PHE A 68 -0.45 9.05 36.21
N ARG A 69 -0.44 8.67 37.48
CA ARG A 69 0.21 7.45 37.95
C ARG A 69 -0.36 6.20 37.29
N ARG A 70 -1.67 6.16 37.11
CA ARG A 70 -2.33 5.06 36.44
C ARG A 70 -1.96 4.99 34.95
N ASN A 71 -1.87 6.12 34.27
CA ASN A 71 -1.53 6.17 32.85
C ASN A 71 -0.09 5.77 32.57
N ILE A 72 0.87 6.09 33.44
CA ILE A 72 2.26 5.62 33.31
C ILE A 72 2.34 4.10 33.24
N LEU A 73 1.47 3.41 33.99
CA LEU A 73 1.45 1.95 34.04
C LEU A 73 0.50 1.30 33.03
N ARG A 74 -0.61 1.98 32.78
CA ARG A 74 -1.74 1.45 32.02
C ARG A 74 -2.13 2.38 30.93
N LEU A 75 -1.36 2.59 29.94
CA LEU A 75 -1.67 3.45 28.81
C LEU A 75 -3.19 3.44 28.51
N PRO A 76 -3.82 4.58 28.30
CA PRO A 76 -5.23 4.61 27.96
C PRO A 76 -5.47 3.78 26.70
N ASP A 77 -6.45 2.87 26.77
CA ASP A 77 -6.88 2.16 25.55
C ASP A 77 -7.46 3.19 24.60
N TYR A 78 -6.76 3.41 23.51
CA TYR A 78 -7.19 4.29 22.46
C TYR A 78 -7.67 3.43 21.28
N ALA A 79 -8.97 3.26 21.19
CA ALA A 79 -9.62 2.57 20.09
C ALA A 79 -10.56 3.54 19.37
N LEU A 80 -10.39 3.67 18.06
CA LEU A 80 -11.30 4.42 17.21
C LEU A 80 -12.14 3.44 16.38
N THR A 81 -13.44 3.71 16.35
CA THR A 81 -14.26 3.14 15.28
C THR A 81 -14.07 3.95 14.01
N SER A 82 -14.32 3.33 12.87
CA SER A 82 -14.27 3.99 11.56
C SER A 82 -15.03 5.31 11.51
N ALA A 83 -16.22 5.36 12.13
CA ALA A 83 -17.04 6.56 12.18
C ALA A 83 -16.44 7.72 13.00
N GLN A 84 -15.49 7.42 13.90
CA GLN A 84 -14.84 8.41 14.77
C GLN A 84 -13.54 8.95 14.19
N ILE A 85 -13.04 8.36 13.07
CA ILE A 85 -11.85 8.87 12.40
C ILE A 85 -12.15 10.24 11.82
N PRO A 86 -11.45 11.32 12.25
CA PRO A 86 -11.68 12.64 11.71
C PRO A 86 -11.21 12.72 10.26
N VAL A 87 -12.05 13.25 9.38
CA VAL A 87 -11.73 13.45 7.96
C VAL A 87 -11.69 14.95 7.68
N SER A 88 -10.52 15.44 7.29
CA SER A 88 -10.30 16.85 6.99
C SER A 88 -9.86 17.04 5.54
N GLN A 89 -10.19 18.20 4.96
CA GLN A 89 -9.75 18.61 3.63
C GLN A 89 -8.37 19.29 3.63
N ARG A 90 -7.80 19.56 4.81
CA ARG A 90 -6.52 20.27 4.95
C ARG A 90 -5.46 19.42 5.64
N ASN A 91 -5.84 18.60 6.61
CA ASN A 91 -4.95 17.85 7.45
C ASN A 91 -5.28 16.35 7.40
N LEU A 92 -4.25 15.53 7.45
CA LEU A 92 -4.33 14.09 7.62
C LEU A 92 -4.17 13.75 9.10
N PHE A 93 -5.14 13.07 9.69
CA PHE A 93 -5.09 12.61 11.06
C PHE A 93 -4.22 11.36 11.16
N LEU A 94 -3.23 11.38 12.06
CA LEU A 94 -2.31 10.26 12.27
C LEU A 94 -2.64 9.45 13.53
N GLY A 95 -3.24 10.08 14.52
CA GLY A 95 -3.55 9.48 15.80
C GLY A 95 -3.62 10.52 16.92
N LYS A 96 -3.62 10.05 18.17
CA LYS A 96 -3.46 10.93 19.33
C LYS A 96 -2.02 10.86 19.83
N GLY A 97 -1.54 11.98 20.33
CA GLY A 97 -0.19 12.08 20.84
C GLY A 97 0.13 13.46 21.39
N PHE A 98 1.39 13.77 21.50
CA PHE A 98 1.85 15.07 21.98
C PHE A 98 3.21 15.42 21.40
N ALA A 99 3.51 16.71 21.31
CA ALA A 99 4.84 17.19 21.00
C ALA A 99 5.75 17.00 22.23
N TRP A 100 6.93 16.39 22.02
CA TRP A 100 7.88 16.18 23.12
C TRP A 100 8.55 17.49 23.51
N GLU A 101 8.32 17.91 24.75
CA GLU A 101 8.86 19.11 25.34
C GLU A 101 9.77 18.79 26.54
N GLN A 102 10.48 19.80 27.06
CA GLN A 102 11.35 19.64 28.24
C GLN A 102 10.59 19.08 29.45
N LYS A 103 9.31 19.43 29.63
CA LYS A 103 8.45 18.90 30.71
C LYS A 103 8.34 17.38 30.66
N HIS A 104 8.29 16.79 29.46
CA HIS A 104 8.16 15.34 29.28
C HIS A 104 9.46 14.63 29.64
N THR A 105 10.60 15.20 29.24
CA THR A 105 11.94 14.71 29.64
C THR A 105 12.08 14.75 31.16
N GLN A 106 11.67 15.85 31.80
CA GLN A 106 11.70 15.97 33.25
C GLN A 106 10.79 14.96 33.94
N ARG A 107 9.57 14.76 33.44
CA ARG A 107 8.63 13.74 33.96
C ARG A 107 9.22 12.33 33.84
N LEU A 108 9.80 12.01 32.69
CA LEU A 108 10.43 10.71 32.45
C LEU A 108 11.58 10.48 33.44
N HIS A 109 12.47 11.46 33.61
CA HIS A 109 13.56 11.40 34.56
C HIS A 109 13.06 11.21 36.00
N ASN A 110 12.02 11.94 36.39
CA ASN A 110 11.43 11.80 37.74
C ASN A 110 10.80 10.41 37.93
N CYS A 111 10.16 9.83 36.90
CA CYS A 111 9.61 8.46 36.96
C CYS A 111 10.70 7.38 37.12
N MET A 112 11.93 7.65 36.71
CA MET A 112 13.06 6.73 36.85
C MET A 112 13.75 6.84 38.23
N SER A 113 13.43 7.87 39.02
CA SER A 113 14.01 8.06 40.36
C SER A 113 13.61 6.92 41.31
N PRO A 114 14.55 6.36 42.11
CA PRO A 114 14.26 5.30 43.09
C PRO A 114 13.20 5.69 44.12
N GLU A 115 13.12 6.95 44.49
CA GLU A 115 12.15 7.48 45.47
C GLU A 115 10.70 7.40 44.99
N VAL A 116 10.52 7.37 43.68
CA VAL A 116 9.20 7.35 43.04
C VAL A 116 8.82 5.98 42.50
N ALA A 117 9.73 5.02 42.56
CA ALA A 117 9.56 3.68 41.99
C ALA A 117 8.29 2.96 42.50
N GLU A 118 7.85 3.27 43.73
CA GLU A 118 6.62 2.69 44.30
C GLU A 118 5.36 3.15 43.53
N TYR A 119 5.32 4.37 43.01
CA TYR A 119 4.18 4.91 42.27
C TYR A 119 4.13 4.47 40.82
N VAL A 120 5.25 3.98 40.29
CA VAL A 120 5.42 3.58 38.88
C VAL A 120 5.40 2.05 38.70
N LYS A 121 5.46 1.28 39.79
CA LYS A 121 5.39 -0.18 39.74
C LYS A 121 3.94 -0.69 39.82
N PRO A 122 3.65 -1.84 39.18
CA PRO A 122 2.36 -2.50 39.32
C PRO A 122 2.08 -2.82 40.79
N SER A 123 0.83 -2.63 41.24
CA SER A 123 0.42 -2.87 42.63
C SER A 123 0.59 -4.34 43.00
N TYR A 124 0.74 -4.63 44.31
CA TYR A 124 0.78 -5.99 44.84
C TYR A 124 -0.38 -6.84 44.36
N TRP A 125 -1.59 -6.31 44.35
CA TRP A 125 -2.80 -7.00 43.88
C TRP A 125 -2.73 -7.38 42.41
N TYR A 126 -2.14 -6.53 41.59
CA TYR A 126 -1.90 -6.83 40.17
C TYR A 126 -0.95 -8.00 39.98
N GLN A 127 0.17 -7.99 40.71
CA GLN A 127 1.17 -9.08 40.68
C GLN A 127 0.57 -10.40 41.13
N ARG A 128 -0.21 -10.40 42.24
CA ARG A 128 -0.94 -11.57 42.68
C ARG A 128 -1.97 -12.07 41.68
N ALA A 129 -2.74 -11.18 41.08
CA ALA A 129 -3.70 -11.55 40.05
C ALA A 129 -3.01 -12.25 38.86
N ARG A 130 -1.88 -11.73 38.39
CA ARG A 130 -1.08 -12.37 37.32
C ARG A 130 -0.53 -13.74 37.76
N ALA A 131 -0.08 -13.85 38.99
CA ALA A 131 0.39 -15.13 39.53
C ALA A 131 -0.75 -16.17 39.65
N MET A 132 -1.94 -15.74 40.12
CA MET A 132 -3.13 -16.59 40.16
C MET A 132 -3.59 -17.03 38.78
N GLU A 133 -3.60 -16.12 37.81
CA GLU A 133 -3.95 -16.41 36.43
C GLU A 133 -3.06 -17.51 35.85
N LYS A 134 -1.73 -17.37 36.00
CA LYS A 134 -0.78 -18.38 35.58
C LYS A 134 -0.95 -19.73 36.31
N ARG A 135 -1.26 -19.70 37.62
CA ARG A 135 -1.43 -20.91 38.41
C ARG A 135 -2.71 -21.68 38.07
N PHE A 136 -3.80 -20.96 37.77
CA PHE A 136 -5.12 -21.55 37.56
C PHE A 136 -5.55 -21.59 36.10
N GLU A 137 -4.64 -21.39 35.18
CA GLU A 137 -4.90 -21.35 33.73
C GLU A 137 -5.67 -22.59 33.25
N HIS A 138 -5.30 -23.77 33.74
CA HIS A 138 -5.92 -25.05 33.35
C HIS A 138 -7.00 -25.53 34.31
N THR A 139 -6.97 -25.13 35.58
CA THR A 139 -7.87 -25.67 36.62
C THR A 139 -9.13 -24.83 36.78
N LEU A 140 -9.07 -23.53 36.60
CA LEU A 140 -10.21 -22.60 36.78
C LEU A 140 -10.29 -21.58 35.63
N PRO A 141 -10.69 -21.99 34.41
CA PRO A 141 -10.71 -21.11 33.24
C PRO A 141 -11.61 -19.87 33.38
N TRP A 142 -12.68 -19.99 34.15
CA TRP A 142 -13.59 -18.84 34.39
C TRP A 142 -12.92 -17.75 35.24
N LEU A 143 -12.06 -18.13 36.22
CA LEU A 143 -11.32 -17.18 37.04
C LEU A 143 -10.24 -16.46 36.21
N THR A 144 -9.50 -17.20 35.40
CA THR A 144 -8.53 -16.62 34.46
C THR A 144 -9.18 -15.67 33.51
N LYS A 145 -10.32 -16.02 32.92
CA LYS A 145 -11.09 -15.14 32.04
C LYS A 145 -11.58 -13.86 32.74
N LEU A 146 -11.95 -13.97 34.02
CA LEU A 146 -12.34 -12.80 34.83
C LEU A 146 -11.15 -11.87 35.11
N LEU A 147 -10.00 -12.44 35.54
CA LEU A 147 -8.80 -11.67 35.84
C LEU A 147 -8.15 -11.05 34.61
N SER A 148 -8.19 -11.74 33.46
CA SER A 148 -7.67 -11.27 32.18
C SER A 148 -8.63 -10.34 31.42
N SER A 149 -9.83 -10.16 31.91
CA SER A 149 -10.84 -9.31 31.26
C SER A 149 -10.35 -7.88 31.09
N HIS A 150 -10.45 -7.36 29.87
CA HIS A 150 -10.15 -5.96 29.53
C HIS A 150 -11.24 -4.97 29.93
N SER A 151 -12.22 -5.39 30.75
CA SER A 151 -13.28 -4.54 31.24
C SER A 151 -12.73 -3.34 32.02
N ARG A 152 -13.36 -2.16 31.81
CA ARG A 152 -13.08 -0.92 32.55
C ARG A 152 -13.23 -1.10 34.07
N PHE A 153 -14.07 -2.02 34.49
CA PHE A 153 -14.34 -2.33 35.90
C PHE A 153 -13.34 -3.31 36.52
N ASN A 154 -12.45 -3.93 35.74
CA ASN A 154 -11.44 -4.83 36.26
C ASN A 154 -10.23 -4.04 36.82
N PRO A 155 -10.04 -3.97 38.15
CA PRO A 155 -8.95 -3.22 38.77
C PRO A 155 -7.57 -3.84 38.49
N VAL A 156 -7.54 -5.13 38.14
CA VAL A 156 -6.31 -5.89 37.87
C VAL A 156 -6.20 -6.33 36.41
N ARG A 157 -6.87 -5.63 35.49
CA ARG A 157 -6.78 -5.95 34.07
C ARG A 157 -5.34 -5.98 33.58
N PRO A 158 -4.99 -6.82 32.62
CA PRO A 158 -3.65 -6.87 32.04
C PRO A 158 -3.19 -5.50 31.54
N LEU A 159 -1.88 -5.26 31.62
CA LEU A 159 -1.29 -4.09 30.97
C LEU A 159 -1.34 -4.27 29.45
N PRO A 160 -1.60 -3.23 28.69
CA PRO A 160 -1.59 -3.32 27.23
C PRO A 160 -0.20 -3.73 26.75
N PRO A 161 -0.09 -4.58 25.71
CA PRO A 161 1.19 -4.88 25.08
C PRO A 161 1.66 -3.64 24.31
N VAL A 162 2.61 -2.91 24.89
CA VAL A 162 3.17 -1.70 24.29
C VAL A 162 4.55 -2.00 23.75
N GLY A 163 4.83 -1.62 22.51
CA GLY A 163 6.18 -1.63 21.97
C GLY A 163 7.01 -0.53 22.63
N GLY A 164 8.23 -0.85 23.08
CA GLY A 164 9.12 0.10 23.78
C GLY A 164 8.81 0.29 25.25
N SER A 165 9.09 1.48 25.79
CA SER A 165 8.90 1.79 27.20
C SER A 165 7.54 2.43 27.48
N SER A 166 6.74 1.81 28.34
CA SER A 166 5.46 2.36 28.79
C SER A 166 5.61 3.72 29.48
N LEU A 167 6.77 4.00 30.09
CA LEU A 167 7.06 5.28 30.71
C LEU A 167 7.10 6.43 29.68
N ILE A 168 7.65 6.18 28.51
CA ILE A 168 7.72 7.19 27.44
C ILE A 168 6.31 7.55 26.95
N HIS A 169 5.47 6.54 26.78
CA HIS A 169 4.10 6.76 26.31
C HIS A 169 3.17 7.38 27.37
N GLY A 170 3.44 7.14 28.66
CA GLY A 170 2.56 7.56 29.77
C GLY A 170 2.88 8.95 30.35
N VAL A 171 3.91 9.66 29.88
CA VAL A 171 4.34 10.94 30.48
C VAL A 171 3.38 12.12 30.22
N GLU A 172 2.51 12.03 29.20
CA GLU A 172 1.48 13.04 28.94
C GLU A 172 0.10 12.53 29.33
N LEU A 173 -0.69 13.40 29.94
CA LEU A 173 -2.05 13.10 30.40
C LEU A 173 -3.10 13.47 29.37
N ASP A 174 -2.86 14.53 28.65
CA ASP A 174 -3.82 15.15 27.74
C ASP A 174 -3.21 15.14 26.34
N GLU A 175 -3.41 14.01 25.64
CA GLU A 175 -2.99 13.85 24.26
C GLU A 175 -3.94 14.61 23.34
N GLU A 176 -3.38 15.22 22.31
CA GLU A 176 -4.09 15.96 21.27
C GLU A 176 -4.09 15.17 19.94
N ASP A 177 -4.92 15.61 19.00
CA ASP A 177 -4.92 15.02 17.66
C ASP A 177 -3.63 15.40 16.91
N VAL A 178 -2.82 14.40 16.57
CA VAL A 178 -1.64 14.57 15.74
C VAL A 178 -2.06 14.55 14.29
N THR A 179 -1.76 15.64 13.59
CA THR A 179 -2.13 15.80 12.19
C THR A 179 -0.94 16.24 11.35
N MET A 180 -0.97 15.90 10.07
CA MET A 180 0.00 16.35 9.06
C MET A 180 -0.75 17.15 7.99
N PRO A 181 -0.24 18.30 7.53
CA PRO A 181 -0.82 19.01 6.40
C PRO A 181 -0.87 18.12 5.15
N LEU A 182 -2.01 18.08 4.45
CA LEU A 182 -2.13 17.29 3.22
C LEU A 182 -1.20 17.78 2.11
N ALA A 183 -0.78 19.04 2.16
CA ALA A 183 0.19 19.60 1.21
C ALA A 183 1.58 18.91 1.32
N ASP A 184 1.95 18.44 2.50
CA ASP A 184 3.25 17.80 2.76
C ASP A 184 3.32 16.38 2.18
N ARG A 185 2.17 15.75 1.89
CA ARG A 185 2.13 14.40 1.28
C ARG A 185 2.73 14.33 -0.12
N VAL A 186 2.86 15.46 -0.80
CA VAL A 186 3.52 15.52 -2.12
C VAL A 186 4.99 15.07 -2.04
N GLY A 187 5.62 15.28 -0.88
CA GLY A 187 6.97 14.80 -0.58
C GLY A 187 7.07 13.31 -0.23
N HIS A 188 5.95 12.56 -0.38
CA HIS A 188 5.80 11.16 0.01
C HIS A 188 5.91 10.92 1.52
N THR A 189 5.52 9.75 1.98
CA THR A 189 5.50 9.40 3.41
C THR A 189 6.08 8.00 3.60
N LEU A 190 7.06 7.86 4.49
CA LEU A 190 7.60 6.56 4.89
C LEU A 190 7.19 6.26 6.32
N VAL A 191 6.56 5.11 6.53
CA VAL A 191 6.16 4.59 7.85
C VAL A 191 7.03 3.39 8.18
N VAL A 192 7.88 3.53 9.18
CA VAL A 192 8.77 2.46 9.64
C VAL A 192 8.30 1.94 10.98
N GLY A 193 8.25 0.63 11.12
CA GLY A 193 7.90 -0.02 12.38
C GLY A 193 7.98 -1.54 12.30
N THR A 194 8.45 -2.18 13.34
CA THR A 194 8.53 -3.65 13.44
C THR A 194 7.15 -4.31 13.40
N THR A 195 7.09 -5.62 13.40
CA THR A 195 5.83 -6.36 13.46
C THR A 195 5.05 -6.04 14.73
N ARG A 196 3.71 -5.97 14.65
CA ARG A 196 2.78 -5.73 15.77
C ARG A 196 2.86 -4.36 16.46
N VAL A 197 3.53 -3.37 15.87
CA VAL A 197 3.54 -1.99 16.40
C VAL A 197 2.39 -1.13 15.87
N GLY A 198 1.52 -1.67 15.03
CA GLY A 198 0.32 -0.97 14.54
C GLY A 198 0.45 -0.32 13.16
N LYS A 199 1.45 -0.69 12.34
CA LYS A 199 1.59 -0.18 10.95
C LYS A 199 0.30 -0.33 10.12
N THR A 200 -0.23 -1.55 10.06
CA THR A 200 -1.46 -1.85 9.30
C THR A 200 -2.65 -1.06 9.86
N ARG A 201 -2.74 -0.88 11.19
CA ARG A 201 -3.80 -0.04 11.80
C ARG A 201 -3.66 1.43 11.42
N LEU A 202 -2.43 1.94 11.33
CA LEU A 202 -2.21 3.29 10.81
C LEU A 202 -2.60 3.36 9.32
N ALA A 203 -2.21 2.37 8.52
CA ALA A 203 -2.60 2.30 7.11
C ALA A 203 -4.13 2.34 6.94
N GLU A 204 -4.87 1.54 7.72
CA GLU A 204 -6.34 1.56 7.74
C GLU A 204 -6.90 2.96 8.04
N VAL A 205 -6.31 3.67 9.02
CA VAL A 205 -6.73 5.03 9.39
C VAL A 205 -6.49 6.03 8.25
N LEU A 206 -5.33 5.93 7.58
CA LEU A 206 -4.98 6.83 6.47
C LEU A 206 -5.83 6.55 5.23
N ILE A 207 -5.97 5.29 4.85
CA ILE A 207 -6.78 4.84 3.71
C ILE A 207 -8.26 5.22 3.91
N THR A 208 -8.79 5.01 5.12
CA THR A 208 -10.18 5.42 5.46
C THR A 208 -10.41 6.91 5.20
N GLN A 209 -9.47 7.76 5.61
CA GLN A 209 -9.58 9.20 5.38
C GLN A 209 -9.51 9.55 3.89
N ASP A 210 -8.63 8.88 3.14
CA ASP A 210 -8.47 9.13 1.70
C ASP A 210 -9.73 8.70 0.92
N ILE A 211 -10.35 7.57 1.28
CA ILE A 211 -11.61 7.10 0.67
C ILE A 211 -12.76 8.07 0.96
N LEU A 212 -12.87 8.55 2.20
CA LEU A 212 -14.01 9.37 2.65
C LEU A 212 -13.87 10.86 2.32
N ARG A 213 -12.66 11.31 1.98
CA ARG A 213 -12.43 12.73 1.70
C ARG A 213 -13.26 13.18 0.50
N TYR A 214 -13.94 14.30 0.66
CA TYR A 214 -14.90 14.85 -0.31
C TYR A 214 -16.15 14.01 -0.59
N CYS A 215 -16.44 12.96 0.22
CA CYS A 215 -17.64 12.13 0.05
C CYS A 215 -18.82 12.62 0.90
N ASN A 216 -18.57 13.40 1.95
CA ASN A 216 -19.62 13.90 2.85
C ASN A 216 -20.26 15.19 2.32
N GLY A 217 -21.57 15.17 2.06
CA GLY A 217 -22.37 16.34 1.71
C GLY A 217 -22.33 16.74 0.24
N LYS A 218 -22.35 18.05 -0.03
CA LYS A 218 -22.35 18.62 -1.39
C LYS A 218 -20.95 18.57 -2.09
N GLY A 219 -20.07 17.65 -1.69
CA GLY A 219 -18.76 17.50 -2.30
C GLY A 219 -18.88 17.14 -3.79
N ASN A 220 -18.23 17.93 -4.64
CA ASN A 220 -18.15 17.61 -6.06
C ASN A 220 -17.41 16.28 -6.23
N ARG A 221 -17.97 15.35 -7.00
CA ARG A 221 -17.35 14.06 -7.34
C ARG A 221 -15.93 14.23 -7.93
N ASP A 222 -15.71 15.31 -8.65
CA ASP A 222 -14.44 15.63 -9.29
C ASP A 222 -13.31 15.92 -8.29
N ASN A 223 -13.63 16.25 -7.03
CA ASN A 223 -12.64 16.49 -5.99
C ASN A 223 -12.22 15.22 -5.24
N ARG A 224 -12.90 14.08 -5.47
CA ARG A 224 -12.53 12.80 -4.84
C ARG A 224 -11.13 12.40 -5.26
N GLU A 225 -10.43 11.76 -4.34
CA GLU A 225 -9.07 11.29 -4.58
C GLU A 225 -9.09 9.83 -5.05
N VAL A 226 -8.11 9.45 -5.87
CA VAL A 226 -7.85 8.06 -6.23
C VAL A 226 -7.11 7.41 -5.08
N VAL A 227 -7.51 6.20 -4.71
CA VAL A 227 -6.86 5.43 -3.63
C VAL A 227 -6.42 4.08 -4.19
N ILE A 228 -5.12 3.82 -4.14
CA ILE A 228 -4.53 2.57 -4.60
C ILE A 228 -3.78 1.95 -3.43
N CYS A 229 -4.06 0.70 -3.12
CA CYS A 229 -3.35 -0.06 -2.08
C CYS A 229 -2.71 -1.29 -2.69
N PHE A 230 -1.38 -1.37 -2.60
CA PHE A 230 -0.63 -2.59 -2.89
C PHE A 230 -0.34 -3.33 -1.59
N ASP A 231 -0.79 -4.55 -1.52
CA ASP A 231 -0.59 -5.45 -0.40
C ASP A 231 0.04 -6.77 -0.89
N PRO A 232 1.36 -6.93 -0.74
CA PRO A 232 2.05 -8.16 -1.15
C PRO A 232 1.54 -9.42 -0.46
N LYS A 233 1.05 -9.30 0.78
CA LYS A 233 0.53 -10.45 1.54
C LYS A 233 -0.88 -10.84 1.14
N GLY A 234 -1.68 -9.89 0.66
CA GLY A 234 -3.08 -10.11 0.36
C GLY A 234 -3.93 -10.26 1.64
N ASP A 235 -3.84 -9.29 2.57
CA ASP A 235 -4.57 -9.32 3.83
C ASP A 235 -6.07 -9.11 3.62
N SER A 236 -6.86 -10.14 3.88
CA SER A 236 -8.32 -10.11 3.75
C SER A 236 -8.97 -9.05 4.66
N ASP A 237 -8.41 -8.78 5.85
CA ASP A 237 -8.95 -7.78 6.77
C ASP A 237 -8.81 -6.38 6.18
N LEU A 238 -7.68 -6.07 5.54
CA LEU A 238 -7.45 -4.80 4.87
C LEU A 238 -8.36 -4.63 3.65
N LEU A 239 -8.50 -5.68 2.84
CA LEU A 239 -9.43 -5.71 1.69
C LEU A 239 -10.86 -5.41 2.14
N ILE A 240 -11.37 -6.17 3.12
CA ILE A 240 -12.74 -6.00 3.64
C ILE A 240 -12.92 -4.60 4.21
N ARG A 241 -11.91 -4.09 4.91
CA ARG A 241 -11.94 -2.74 5.47
C ARG A 241 -12.08 -1.69 4.39
N MET A 242 -11.26 -1.75 3.35
CA MET A 242 -11.32 -0.81 2.23
C MET A 242 -12.67 -0.85 1.51
N TYR A 243 -13.21 -2.05 1.29
CA TYR A 243 -14.52 -2.22 0.67
C TYR A 243 -15.64 -1.62 1.51
N LEU A 244 -15.67 -1.90 2.83
CA LEU A 244 -16.69 -1.34 3.72
C LEU A 244 -16.63 0.20 3.80
N GLU A 245 -15.43 0.78 3.76
CA GLU A 245 -15.27 2.23 3.70
C GLU A 245 -15.71 2.81 2.34
N ALA A 246 -15.48 2.09 1.24
CA ALA A 246 -15.99 2.47 -0.08
C ALA A 246 -17.52 2.46 -0.11
N VAL A 247 -18.16 1.44 0.45
CA VAL A 247 -19.64 1.38 0.61
C VAL A 247 -20.13 2.54 1.45
N ARG A 248 -19.50 2.81 2.60
CA ARG A 248 -19.86 3.95 3.47
C ARG A 248 -19.71 5.31 2.77
N ALA A 249 -18.75 5.41 1.86
CA ALA A 249 -18.54 6.60 1.04
C ALA A 249 -19.51 6.71 -0.16
N GLY A 250 -20.32 5.69 -0.45
CA GLY A 250 -21.15 5.60 -1.66
C GLY A 250 -20.29 5.48 -2.92
N ARG A 251 -19.18 4.71 -2.83
CA ARG A 251 -18.17 4.53 -3.89
C ARG A 251 -17.96 3.05 -4.26
N GLU A 252 -18.90 2.17 -3.94
CA GLU A 252 -18.81 0.75 -4.22
C GLU A 252 -18.61 0.46 -5.72
N ASN A 253 -19.25 1.23 -6.59
CA ASN A 253 -19.11 1.10 -8.05
C ASN A 253 -17.78 1.63 -8.60
N GLU A 254 -16.97 2.27 -7.76
CA GLU A 254 -15.63 2.77 -8.08
C GLU A 254 -14.54 1.88 -7.48
N PHE A 255 -14.91 0.78 -6.79
CA PHE A 255 -14.00 -0.12 -6.10
C PHE A 255 -13.62 -1.30 -6.97
N TYR A 256 -12.32 -1.49 -7.19
CA TYR A 256 -11.74 -2.61 -7.93
C TYR A 256 -10.89 -3.46 -6.99
N VAL A 257 -11.05 -4.77 -7.09
CA VAL A 257 -10.21 -5.75 -6.41
C VAL A 257 -9.37 -6.48 -7.45
N PHE A 258 -8.07 -6.54 -7.24
CA PHE A 258 -7.19 -7.45 -7.96
C PHE A 258 -6.46 -8.30 -6.92
N HIS A 259 -6.69 -9.62 -6.90
CA HIS A 259 -6.13 -10.48 -5.87
C HIS A 259 -5.72 -11.82 -6.48
N LEU A 260 -4.42 -12.14 -6.48
CA LEU A 260 -3.92 -13.37 -7.11
C LEU A 260 -4.41 -14.64 -6.40
N GLY A 261 -4.63 -14.58 -5.09
CA GLY A 261 -5.18 -15.69 -4.30
C GLY A 261 -6.71 -15.84 -4.38
N HIS A 262 -7.42 -14.84 -4.93
CA HIS A 262 -8.88 -14.84 -5.08
C HIS A 262 -9.32 -14.42 -6.49
N PRO A 263 -9.01 -15.24 -7.51
CA PRO A 263 -9.31 -14.92 -8.91
C PRO A 263 -10.81 -14.70 -9.19
N GLU A 264 -11.68 -15.35 -8.42
CA GLU A 264 -13.13 -15.32 -8.59
C GLU A 264 -13.76 -13.95 -8.33
N ILE A 265 -13.16 -13.16 -7.43
CA ILE A 265 -13.64 -11.79 -7.11
C ILE A 265 -12.78 -10.71 -7.76
N SER A 266 -11.73 -11.12 -8.48
CA SER A 266 -10.73 -10.20 -8.99
C SER A 266 -11.14 -9.58 -10.31
N ALA A 267 -10.89 -8.29 -10.45
CA ALA A 267 -10.88 -7.62 -11.73
C ALA A 267 -9.71 -8.13 -12.58
N ARG A 268 -9.87 -8.10 -13.90
CA ARG A 268 -8.85 -8.52 -14.86
C ARG A 268 -7.99 -7.34 -15.28
N TYR A 269 -6.70 -7.57 -15.50
CA TYR A 269 -5.75 -6.52 -15.80
C TYR A 269 -4.62 -7.00 -16.72
N ASN A 270 -4.41 -6.33 -17.84
CA ASN A 270 -3.29 -6.62 -18.74
C ASN A 270 -2.14 -5.62 -18.48
N ALA A 271 -1.14 -6.04 -17.72
CA ALA A 271 -0.01 -5.21 -17.31
C ALA A 271 0.92 -4.80 -18.47
N VAL A 272 0.88 -5.50 -19.61
CA VAL A 272 1.74 -5.25 -20.77
C VAL A 272 0.97 -4.76 -22.00
N GLY A 273 -0.35 -4.68 -21.92
CA GLY A 273 -1.22 -4.33 -23.05
C GLY A 273 -1.37 -2.83 -23.30
N ARG A 274 -0.89 -1.97 -22.38
CA ARG A 274 -0.89 -0.51 -22.52
C ARG A 274 0.52 0.02 -22.32
N PHE A 275 0.95 0.93 -23.17
CA PHE A 275 2.31 1.49 -23.14
C PHE A 275 2.33 2.83 -23.88
N GLY A 276 3.19 3.73 -23.46
CA GLY A 276 3.51 4.95 -24.21
C GLY A 276 4.46 4.67 -25.37
N ARG A 277 5.37 3.69 -25.16
CA ARG A 277 6.30 3.19 -26.19
C ARG A 277 6.29 1.66 -26.14
N VAL A 278 6.28 1.02 -27.29
CA VAL A 278 6.27 -0.46 -27.40
C VAL A 278 7.43 -1.10 -26.63
N SER A 279 8.58 -0.43 -26.54
CA SER A 279 9.74 -0.90 -25.78
C SER A 279 9.47 -1.08 -24.27
N GLU A 280 8.45 -0.42 -23.72
CA GLU A 280 8.07 -0.59 -22.32
C GLU A 280 7.56 -1.99 -22.03
N VAL A 281 6.92 -2.66 -23.00
CA VAL A 281 6.49 -4.06 -22.88
C VAL A 281 7.70 -4.97 -22.57
N ALA A 282 8.78 -4.79 -23.34
CA ALA A 282 10.00 -5.55 -23.12
C ALA A 282 10.63 -5.25 -21.76
N SER A 283 10.66 -3.97 -21.35
CA SER A 283 11.22 -3.57 -20.06
C SER A 283 10.43 -4.15 -18.88
N ARG A 284 9.09 -4.16 -18.96
CA ARG A 284 8.23 -4.72 -17.91
C ARG A 284 8.44 -6.23 -17.72
N ILE A 285 8.70 -6.97 -18.79
CA ILE A 285 8.94 -8.43 -18.74
C ILE A 285 10.38 -8.73 -18.36
N SER A 286 11.36 -8.16 -19.09
CA SER A 286 12.79 -8.45 -18.84
C SER A 286 13.28 -7.87 -17.50
N GLY A 287 12.66 -6.80 -17.01
CA GLY A 287 12.95 -6.20 -15.71
C GLY A 287 12.82 -7.18 -14.54
N GLN A 288 12.05 -8.25 -14.70
CA GLN A 288 11.87 -9.29 -13.70
C GLN A 288 12.99 -10.35 -13.69
N LEU A 289 13.84 -10.34 -14.69
CA LEU A 289 14.98 -11.26 -14.77
C LEU A 289 16.15 -10.72 -13.92
N SER A 290 16.90 -11.65 -13.31
CA SER A 290 18.09 -11.29 -12.53
C SER A 290 19.10 -10.52 -13.38
N SER A 291 19.68 -9.47 -12.80
CA SER A 291 20.75 -8.67 -13.42
C SER A 291 22.12 -8.91 -12.80
N GLU A 292 22.29 -9.93 -11.95
CA GLU A 292 23.56 -10.20 -11.28
C GLU A 292 24.55 -10.99 -12.16
N GLY A 293 25.79 -10.53 -12.22
CA GLY A 293 26.88 -11.20 -12.91
C GLY A 293 26.60 -11.42 -14.40
N ASN A 294 26.82 -12.65 -14.89
CA ASN A 294 26.59 -13.03 -16.28
C ASN A 294 25.12 -12.96 -16.72
N SER A 295 24.17 -12.88 -15.78
CA SER A 295 22.74 -12.81 -16.08
C SER A 295 22.34 -11.48 -16.73
N ALA A 296 23.11 -10.41 -16.53
CA ALA A 296 22.85 -9.12 -17.15
C ALA A 296 22.80 -9.19 -18.68
N ALA A 297 23.74 -9.91 -19.31
CA ALA A 297 23.76 -10.09 -20.76
C ALA A 297 22.51 -10.84 -21.25
N PHE A 298 22.05 -11.85 -20.52
CA PHE A 298 20.82 -12.58 -20.86
C PHE A 298 19.56 -11.73 -20.70
N LYS A 299 19.52 -10.86 -19.69
CA LYS A 299 18.43 -9.88 -19.50
C LYS A 299 18.31 -8.95 -20.71
N GLU A 300 19.44 -8.41 -21.21
CA GLU A 300 19.47 -7.55 -22.39
C GLU A 300 19.03 -8.28 -23.68
N PHE A 301 19.41 -9.54 -23.83
CA PHE A 301 18.95 -10.32 -24.97
C PHE A 301 17.46 -10.68 -24.87
N ALA A 302 16.98 -11.04 -23.69
CA ALA A 302 15.57 -11.26 -23.47
C ALA A 302 14.76 -9.97 -23.77
N TRP A 303 15.26 -8.81 -23.31
CA TRP A 303 14.66 -7.52 -23.63
C TRP A 303 14.55 -7.30 -25.15
N ARG A 304 15.66 -7.49 -25.88
CA ARG A 304 15.67 -7.33 -27.34
C ARG A 304 14.69 -8.27 -28.03
N PHE A 305 14.64 -9.51 -27.58
CA PHE A 305 13.77 -10.54 -28.15
C PHE A 305 12.30 -10.23 -27.92
N VAL A 306 11.90 -9.88 -26.69
CA VAL A 306 10.53 -9.48 -26.36
C VAL A 306 10.15 -8.17 -27.07
N ASN A 307 11.08 -7.22 -27.20
CA ASN A 307 10.82 -5.98 -27.91
C ASN A 307 10.50 -6.19 -29.39
N ILE A 308 11.18 -7.10 -30.06
CA ILE A 308 10.90 -7.46 -31.45
C ILE A 308 9.52 -8.11 -31.56
N ILE A 309 9.18 -9.04 -30.65
CA ILE A 309 7.87 -9.69 -30.60
C ILE A 309 6.76 -8.66 -30.40
N ALA A 310 6.90 -7.79 -29.41
CA ALA A 310 5.89 -6.77 -29.11
C ALA A 310 5.68 -5.80 -30.28
N ARG A 311 6.75 -5.35 -30.93
CA ARG A 311 6.67 -4.47 -32.11
C ARG A 311 5.94 -5.14 -33.27
N ALA A 312 6.24 -6.41 -33.55
CA ALA A 312 5.56 -7.15 -34.59
C ALA A 312 4.07 -7.36 -34.29
N GLN A 313 3.72 -7.68 -33.04
CA GLN A 313 2.32 -7.78 -32.63
C GLN A 313 1.55 -6.49 -32.83
N VAL A 314 2.12 -5.36 -32.41
CA VAL A 314 1.47 -4.04 -32.51
C VAL A 314 1.25 -3.67 -33.97
N GLU A 315 2.24 -3.90 -34.86
CA GLU A 315 2.10 -3.63 -36.29
C GLU A 315 1.05 -4.53 -36.97
N LEU A 316 0.90 -5.76 -36.47
CA LEU A 316 -0.18 -6.66 -36.87
C LEU A 316 -1.55 -6.31 -36.26
N GLY A 317 -1.66 -5.18 -35.53
CA GLY A 317 -2.90 -4.78 -34.85
C GLY A 317 -3.27 -5.63 -33.65
N LYS A 318 -2.35 -6.48 -33.13
CA LYS A 318 -2.56 -7.35 -31.98
C LYS A 318 -2.09 -6.61 -30.72
N ARG A 319 -2.85 -6.71 -29.64
CA ARG A 319 -2.43 -6.17 -28.34
C ARG A 319 -1.54 -7.20 -27.64
N PRO A 320 -0.32 -6.81 -27.20
CA PRO A 320 0.55 -7.71 -26.44
C PRO A 320 -0.10 -8.17 -25.14
N ASP A 321 0.08 -9.44 -24.79
CA ASP A 321 -0.25 -10.05 -23.51
C ASP A 321 0.75 -11.17 -23.19
N TYR A 322 0.77 -11.62 -21.94
CA TYR A 322 1.73 -12.65 -21.52
C TYR A 322 1.60 -13.97 -22.30
N PRO A 323 0.38 -14.52 -22.55
CA PRO A 323 0.25 -15.76 -23.31
C PRO A 323 0.75 -15.65 -24.74
N SER A 324 0.43 -14.59 -25.46
CA SER A 324 0.87 -14.40 -26.84
C SER A 324 2.39 -14.22 -26.93
N ILE A 325 2.97 -13.47 -25.96
CA ILE A 325 4.44 -13.33 -25.89
C ILE A 325 5.08 -14.68 -25.57
N ALA A 326 4.57 -15.45 -24.62
CA ALA A 326 5.08 -16.78 -24.30
C ALA A 326 5.05 -17.72 -25.51
N ARG A 327 3.95 -17.71 -26.26
CA ARG A 327 3.78 -18.48 -27.50
C ARG A 327 4.86 -18.14 -28.53
N TYR A 328 5.10 -16.84 -28.75
CA TYR A 328 6.10 -16.42 -29.74
C TYR A 328 7.55 -16.54 -29.24
N VAL A 329 7.77 -16.56 -27.93
CA VAL A 329 9.06 -16.93 -27.33
C VAL A 329 9.36 -18.41 -27.57
N GLN A 330 8.35 -19.27 -27.49
CA GLN A 330 8.52 -20.70 -27.79
C GLN A 330 8.67 -20.97 -29.27
N ASN A 331 7.92 -20.26 -30.12
CA ASN A 331 7.90 -20.45 -31.57
C ASN A 331 7.87 -19.11 -32.33
N ILE A 332 9.04 -18.54 -32.52
CA ILE A 332 9.21 -17.27 -33.25
C ILE A 332 8.86 -17.38 -34.74
N ASP A 333 8.92 -18.59 -35.31
CA ASP A 333 8.68 -18.84 -36.73
C ASP A 333 7.26 -18.40 -37.13
N GLU A 334 6.28 -18.65 -36.27
CA GLU A 334 4.89 -18.27 -36.48
C GLU A 334 4.75 -16.75 -36.64
N LEU A 335 5.32 -15.98 -35.72
CA LEU A 335 5.26 -14.52 -35.78
C LEU A 335 6.03 -13.96 -36.99
N PHE A 336 7.16 -14.57 -37.32
CA PHE A 336 7.95 -14.16 -38.48
C PHE A 336 7.17 -14.39 -39.78
N ILE A 337 6.47 -15.50 -39.92
CA ILE A 337 5.63 -15.80 -41.09
C ILE A 337 4.43 -14.85 -41.16
N ASP A 338 3.72 -14.64 -40.04
CA ASP A 338 2.58 -13.74 -39.96
C ASP A 338 3.00 -12.31 -40.38
N TYR A 339 4.13 -11.83 -39.83
CA TYR A 339 4.61 -10.49 -40.12
C TYR A 339 5.11 -10.37 -41.57
N ALA A 340 5.86 -11.33 -42.05
CA ALA A 340 6.32 -11.33 -43.45
C ALA A 340 5.13 -11.40 -44.44
N THR A 341 4.11 -12.19 -44.14
CA THR A 341 2.88 -12.25 -44.91
C THR A 341 2.21 -10.87 -45.00
N HIS A 342 2.07 -10.22 -43.85
CA HIS A 342 1.49 -8.87 -43.76
C HIS A 342 2.32 -7.85 -44.56
N PHE A 343 3.62 -7.80 -44.32
CA PHE A 343 4.54 -6.88 -44.94
C PHE A 343 4.59 -7.01 -46.47
N PHE A 344 4.76 -8.25 -47.00
CA PHE A 344 4.82 -8.46 -48.45
C PHE A 344 3.49 -8.24 -49.16
N ASN A 345 2.36 -8.60 -48.51
CA ASN A 345 1.05 -8.33 -49.07
C ASN A 345 0.73 -6.82 -49.16
N GLN A 346 1.23 -6.01 -48.21
CA GLN A 346 1.09 -4.56 -48.29
C GLN A 346 1.93 -3.96 -49.42
N GLN A 347 3.12 -4.50 -49.70
CA GLN A 347 3.97 -4.04 -50.79
C GLN A 347 3.47 -4.50 -52.18
N ASN A 348 3.35 -5.81 -52.36
CA ASN A 348 2.82 -6.45 -53.55
C ASN A 348 2.41 -7.90 -53.21
N PRO A 349 1.12 -8.24 -53.34
CA PRO A 349 0.63 -9.60 -53.06
C PRO A 349 1.29 -10.72 -53.89
N GLU A 350 1.80 -10.41 -55.09
CA GLU A 350 2.49 -11.36 -55.94
C GLU A 350 3.79 -11.88 -55.31
N ILE A 351 4.45 -11.03 -54.50
CA ILE A 351 5.67 -11.42 -53.78
C ILE A 351 5.37 -12.55 -52.81
N TRP A 352 4.28 -12.43 -52.05
CA TRP A 352 3.90 -13.47 -51.11
C TRP A 352 3.48 -14.78 -51.79
N GLN A 353 2.80 -14.69 -52.93
CA GLN A 353 2.47 -15.86 -53.72
C GLN A 353 3.73 -16.58 -54.21
N LEU A 354 4.74 -15.85 -54.66
CA LEU A 354 6.03 -16.39 -55.11
C LEU A 354 6.77 -17.08 -53.94
N ILE A 355 6.84 -16.45 -52.77
CA ILE A 355 7.42 -17.03 -51.55
C ILE A 355 6.67 -18.32 -51.16
N SER A 356 5.35 -18.32 -51.18
CA SER A 356 4.55 -19.49 -50.86
C SER A 356 4.75 -20.66 -51.82
N GLN A 357 4.89 -20.38 -53.11
CA GLN A 357 5.22 -21.40 -54.12
C GLN A 357 6.67 -21.96 -53.93
N GLN A 358 7.61 -21.12 -53.49
CA GLN A 358 8.95 -21.57 -53.16
C GLN A 358 8.96 -22.43 -51.89
N ALA A 359 8.16 -22.10 -50.89
CA ALA A 359 8.03 -22.86 -49.65
C ALA A 359 7.59 -24.30 -49.91
N ALA A 360 6.66 -24.52 -50.87
CA ALA A 360 6.19 -25.84 -51.27
C ALA A 360 7.32 -26.73 -51.92
N LYS A 361 8.43 -26.10 -52.37
CA LYS A 361 9.58 -26.78 -53.00
C LYS A 361 10.77 -26.93 -52.06
N VAL A 362 10.66 -26.54 -50.83
CA VAL A 362 11.75 -26.65 -49.83
C VAL A 362 11.92 -28.11 -49.43
N ASN A 363 13.18 -28.59 -49.53
CA ASN A 363 13.59 -29.95 -49.10
C ASN A 363 14.83 -29.79 -48.19
N ASP A 364 15.01 -30.68 -47.23
CA ASP A 364 16.13 -30.66 -46.27
C ASP A 364 17.51 -30.57 -46.92
N LYS A 365 17.65 -31.12 -48.12
CA LYS A 365 18.93 -31.08 -48.89
C LYS A 365 19.32 -29.68 -49.36
N ASN A 366 18.37 -28.78 -49.52
CA ASN A 366 18.58 -27.40 -50.02
C ASN A 366 18.40 -26.34 -48.93
N THR A 367 18.24 -26.76 -47.67
CA THR A 367 18.03 -25.86 -46.52
C THR A 367 19.38 -25.51 -45.88
N PRO A 368 19.66 -24.22 -45.58
CA PRO A 368 20.83 -23.82 -44.81
C PRO A 368 20.88 -24.54 -43.46
N ARG A 369 22.07 -24.91 -42.99
CA ARG A 369 22.25 -25.69 -41.75
C ARG A 369 21.59 -25.09 -40.53
N ASN A 370 21.58 -23.79 -40.42
CA ASN A 370 20.97 -23.02 -39.33
C ASN A 370 19.42 -22.95 -39.38
N LEU A 371 18.83 -23.37 -40.52
CA LEU A 371 17.36 -23.36 -40.71
C LEU A 371 16.80 -24.79 -40.87
N VAL A 372 17.61 -25.82 -40.72
CA VAL A 372 17.13 -27.22 -40.76
C VAL A 372 16.16 -27.47 -39.62
N GLY A 373 14.97 -28.02 -39.96
CA GLY A 373 13.90 -28.30 -38.99
C GLY A 373 12.97 -27.12 -38.70
N ARG A 374 13.17 -25.97 -39.35
CA ARG A 374 12.22 -24.84 -39.30
C ARG A 374 11.11 -24.96 -40.35
N ASP A 375 10.07 -24.16 -40.20
CA ASP A 375 8.94 -24.11 -41.15
C ASP A 375 9.48 -23.82 -42.59
N PRO A 376 9.04 -24.57 -43.63
CA PRO A 376 9.42 -24.34 -45.01
C PRO A 376 9.22 -22.90 -45.51
N ARG A 377 8.20 -22.20 -44.98
CA ARG A 377 7.94 -20.80 -45.30
C ARG A 377 9.06 -19.89 -44.80
N VAL A 378 9.63 -20.16 -43.64
CA VAL A 378 10.80 -19.44 -43.08
C VAL A 378 11.99 -19.55 -44.01
N VAL A 379 12.26 -20.75 -44.52
CA VAL A 379 13.36 -21.00 -45.47
C VAL A 379 13.14 -20.28 -46.81
N ALA A 380 11.91 -20.24 -47.29
CA ALA A 380 11.55 -19.51 -48.51
C ALA A 380 11.72 -17.99 -48.34
N ILE A 381 11.28 -17.44 -47.17
CA ILE A 381 11.48 -16.01 -46.84
C ILE A 381 12.98 -15.69 -46.75
N ASP A 382 13.78 -16.54 -46.12
CA ASP A 382 15.25 -16.39 -46.04
C ASP A 382 15.88 -16.30 -47.44
N LYS A 383 15.53 -17.23 -48.33
CA LYS A 383 16.01 -17.21 -49.72
C LYS A 383 15.62 -15.93 -50.45
N TYR A 384 14.37 -15.51 -50.31
CA TYR A 384 13.89 -14.29 -50.95
C TYR A 384 14.62 -13.04 -50.45
N LEU A 385 14.78 -12.88 -49.12
CA LEU A 385 15.49 -11.74 -48.50
C LEU A 385 16.99 -11.72 -48.86
N THR A 386 17.63 -12.91 -48.98
CA THR A 386 19.02 -13.05 -49.37
C THR A 386 19.25 -12.57 -50.82
N LEU A 387 18.32 -12.85 -51.71
CA LEU A 387 18.35 -12.41 -53.10
C LEU A 387 18.02 -10.92 -53.28
N ASN A 388 17.23 -10.36 -52.36
CA ASN A 388 16.72 -8.99 -52.42
C ASN A 388 17.22 -8.13 -51.24
N ASN A 389 18.55 -7.99 -51.13
CA ASN A 389 19.21 -7.28 -50.01
C ASN A 389 18.83 -5.79 -49.83
N LYS A 390 18.05 -5.22 -50.73
CA LYS A 390 17.59 -3.82 -50.67
C LYS A 390 16.34 -3.64 -49.83
N ILE A 391 15.66 -4.71 -49.42
CA ILE A 391 14.46 -4.66 -48.60
C ILE A 391 14.91 -4.40 -47.18
N TYR A 392 14.55 -3.22 -46.66
CA TYR A 392 14.85 -2.83 -45.29
C TYR A 392 13.56 -2.50 -44.55
N ASP A 393 13.24 -3.29 -43.55
CA ASP A 393 12.24 -3.03 -42.52
C ASP A 393 12.82 -3.42 -41.17
N PRO A 394 12.76 -2.53 -40.15
CA PRO A 394 13.38 -2.79 -38.85
C PRO A 394 12.76 -3.96 -38.09
N ILE A 395 11.45 -4.23 -38.29
CA ILE A 395 10.75 -5.33 -37.60
C ILE A 395 11.03 -6.65 -38.31
N LEU A 396 10.88 -6.67 -39.65
CA LEU A 396 11.21 -7.83 -40.46
C LEU A 396 12.67 -8.26 -40.25
N GLY A 397 13.61 -7.30 -40.29
CA GLY A 397 15.01 -7.53 -40.06
C GLY A 397 15.32 -8.03 -38.63
N GLY A 398 14.60 -7.53 -37.65
CA GLY A 398 14.70 -7.98 -36.25
C GLY A 398 14.22 -9.42 -36.07
N LEU A 399 13.05 -9.77 -36.61
CA LEU A 399 12.52 -11.15 -36.60
C LEU A 399 13.42 -12.11 -37.39
N TYR A 400 13.88 -11.68 -38.55
CA TYR A 400 14.81 -12.42 -39.37
C TYR A 400 16.14 -12.73 -38.65
N SER A 401 16.70 -11.75 -37.93
CA SER A 401 17.86 -11.96 -37.06
C SER A 401 17.58 -12.97 -35.96
N ALA A 402 16.39 -12.88 -35.31
CA ALA A 402 15.97 -13.78 -34.24
C ALA A 402 15.86 -15.24 -34.74
N VAL A 403 15.29 -15.45 -35.93
CA VAL A 403 15.20 -16.78 -36.56
C VAL A 403 16.59 -17.36 -36.89
N LYS A 404 17.56 -16.52 -37.21
CA LYS A 404 18.93 -16.93 -37.51
C LYS A 404 19.82 -17.18 -36.30
N TYR A 405 19.36 -16.90 -35.07
CA TYR A 405 20.18 -17.17 -33.89
C TYR A 405 20.58 -18.65 -33.79
N ASP A 406 21.80 -18.86 -33.34
CA ASP A 406 22.27 -20.20 -33.01
C ASP A 406 21.36 -20.84 -31.96
N LYS A 407 21.02 -22.10 -32.14
CA LYS A 407 20.09 -22.82 -31.27
C LYS A 407 20.51 -22.79 -29.80
N THR A 408 21.83 -22.95 -29.55
CA THR A 408 22.36 -22.95 -28.18
C THR A 408 22.20 -21.61 -27.48
N TYR A 409 22.21 -20.54 -28.24
CA TYR A 409 21.99 -19.18 -27.75
C TYR A 409 20.52 -18.87 -27.49
N PHE A 410 19.66 -19.29 -28.42
CA PHE A 410 18.24 -19.20 -28.30
C PHE A 410 17.74 -19.99 -27.06
N ASP A 411 18.21 -21.22 -26.87
CA ASP A 411 17.89 -22.08 -25.74
C ASP A 411 18.21 -21.41 -24.38
N LYS A 412 19.27 -20.61 -24.29
CA LYS A 412 19.62 -19.87 -23.08
C LYS A 412 18.64 -18.71 -22.77
N ILE A 413 18.19 -17.99 -23.79
CA ILE A 413 17.18 -16.93 -23.65
C ILE A 413 15.86 -17.55 -23.20
N VAL A 414 15.45 -18.62 -23.86
CA VAL A 414 14.22 -19.35 -23.56
C VAL A 414 14.26 -19.91 -22.14
N ALA A 415 15.39 -20.52 -21.74
CA ALA A 415 15.56 -21.10 -20.41
C ALA A 415 15.46 -20.06 -19.27
N SER A 416 15.79 -18.80 -19.50
CA SER A 416 15.67 -17.75 -18.49
C SER A 416 14.30 -17.08 -18.47
N LEU A 417 13.70 -16.88 -19.64
CA LEU A 417 12.45 -16.11 -19.79
C LEU A 417 11.19 -16.98 -19.69
N LEU A 418 11.23 -18.18 -20.26
CA LEU A 418 10.07 -19.05 -20.37
C LEU A 418 9.50 -19.49 -19.02
N PRO A 419 10.30 -19.89 -18.01
CA PRO A 419 9.77 -20.25 -16.69
C PRO A 419 8.97 -19.11 -16.01
N LEU A 420 9.41 -17.86 -16.18
CA LEU A 420 8.66 -16.71 -15.69
C LEU A 420 7.33 -16.57 -16.43
N LEU A 421 7.37 -16.62 -17.76
CA LEU A 421 6.16 -16.50 -18.58
C LEU A 421 5.19 -17.65 -18.33
N GLU A 422 5.66 -18.87 -18.16
CA GLU A 422 4.84 -20.03 -17.82
C GLU A 422 4.11 -19.83 -16.49
N LYS A 423 4.77 -19.33 -15.46
CA LYS A 423 4.13 -19.00 -14.18
C LYS A 423 3.02 -17.96 -14.34
N LEU A 424 3.22 -16.93 -15.18
CA LEU A 424 2.25 -15.86 -15.41
C LEU A 424 1.11 -16.26 -16.35
N THR A 425 1.26 -17.37 -17.08
CA THR A 425 0.29 -17.84 -18.08
C THR A 425 -0.38 -19.16 -17.71
N THR A 426 -0.22 -19.63 -16.46
CA THR A 426 -0.79 -20.90 -16.01
C THR A 426 -2.01 -20.68 -15.14
N GLY A 427 -3.03 -21.51 -15.35
CA GLY A 427 -4.24 -21.55 -14.51
C GLY A 427 -5.03 -20.25 -14.49
N GLN A 428 -5.65 -19.96 -13.35
CA GLN A 428 -6.53 -18.79 -13.16
C GLN A 428 -5.78 -17.45 -13.23
N ILE A 429 -4.47 -17.45 -12.95
CA ILE A 429 -3.64 -16.25 -13.06
C ILE A 429 -3.58 -15.75 -14.52
N ALA A 430 -3.52 -16.69 -15.48
CA ALA A 430 -3.52 -16.33 -16.90
C ALA A 430 -4.79 -15.55 -17.29
N GLU A 431 -5.95 -15.95 -16.79
CA GLU A 431 -7.22 -15.27 -17.06
C GLU A 431 -7.24 -13.84 -16.50
N LEU A 432 -6.63 -13.64 -15.32
CA LEU A 432 -6.55 -12.31 -14.70
C LEU A 432 -5.63 -11.38 -15.48
N LEU A 433 -4.49 -11.89 -15.97
CA LEU A 433 -3.44 -11.08 -16.58
C LEU A 433 -3.56 -10.94 -18.11
N ALA A 434 -4.39 -11.79 -18.74
CA ALA A 434 -4.66 -11.76 -20.17
C ALA A 434 -6.17 -11.77 -20.44
N PRO A 435 -6.89 -10.69 -20.10
CA PRO A 435 -8.33 -10.62 -20.25
C PRO A 435 -8.72 -10.75 -21.72
N ASN A 436 -9.70 -11.64 -21.99
CA ASN A 436 -10.35 -11.68 -23.30
C ASN A 436 -11.36 -10.52 -23.38
N TYR A 437 -11.02 -9.49 -24.14
CA TYR A 437 -11.87 -8.28 -24.29
C TYR A 437 -13.17 -8.54 -25.07
N ASN A 438 -13.29 -9.68 -25.75
CA ASN A 438 -14.45 -10.05 -26.54
C ASN A 438 -15.37 -11.03 -25.78
N ASP A 439 -14.98 -11.49 -24.60
CA ASP A 439 -15.79 -12.39 -23.80
C ASP A 439 -16.82 -11.61 -22.98
N LEU A 440 -18.07 -11.68 -23.41
CA LEU A 440 -19.22 -11.05 -22.75
C LEU A 440 -19.81 -11.91 -21.63
N ASN A 441 -19.34 -13.14 -21.45
CA ASN A 441 -19.84 -14.04 -20.41
C ASN A 441 -19.08 -13.90 -19.09
N ASP A 442 -17.93 -13.26 -19.09
CA ASP A 442 -17.14 -13.02 -17.89
C ASP A 442 -17.49 -11.66 -17.29
N ASP A 443 -18.27 -11.67 -16.22
CA ASP A 443 -18.77 -10.46 -15.52
C ASP A 443 -17.68 -9.73 -14.74
N ARG A 444 -16.48 -10.32 -14.57
CA ARG A 444 -15.37 -9.68 -13.86
C ARG A 444 -14.90 -8.43 -14.63
N PRO A 445 -14.82 -7.27 -13.97
CA PRO A 445 -14.44 -6.03 -14.65
C PRO A 445 -12.99 -6.11 -15.17
N ILE A 446 -12.72 -5.44 -16.29
CA ILE A 446 -11.36 -5.19 -16.77
C ILE A 446 -11.03 -3.75 -16.42
N PHE A 447 -9.95 -3.51 -15.69
CA PHE A 447 -9.55 -2.14 -15.36
C PHE A 447 -8.22 -1.74 -16.00
N SER A 448 -7.98 -0.44 -16.02
CA SER A 448 -6.71 0.16 -16.38
C SER A 448 -6.47 1.40 -15.51
N TRP A 449 -5.22 1.78 -15.31
CA TRP A 449 -4.88 2.96 -14.51
C TRP A 449 -5.53 4.23 -15.05
N GLU A 450 -5.63 4.38 -16.37
CA GLU A 450 -6.33 5.52 -16.97
C GLU A 450 -7.79 5.59 -16.54
N GLU A 451 -8.50 4.47 -16.59
CA GLU A 451 -9.90 4.38 -16.18
C GLU A 451 -10.07 4.65 -14.70
N VAL A 452 -9.23 4.02 -13.86
CA VAL A 452 -9.22 4.23 -12.41
C VAL A 452 -9.01 5.69 -12.06
N ILE A 453 -8.03 6.35 -12.68
CA ILE A 453 -7.71 7.75 -12.40
C ILE A 453 -8.85 8.67 -12.88
N ARG A 454 -9.39 8.40 -14.06
CA ARG A 454 -10.50 9.18 -14.63
C ARG A 454 -11.78 9.06 -13.79
N LYS A 455 -12.10 7.87 -13.31
CA LYS A 455 -13.26 7.59 -12.47
C LYS A 455 -13.06 7.94 -10.99
N ARG A 456 -11.85 8.34 -10.59
CA ARG A 456 -11.47 8.54 -9.17
C ARG A 456 -11.61 7.25 -8.38
N GLY A 457 -11.23 6.12 -8.95
CA GLY A 457 -11.45 4.80 -8.40
C GLY A 457 -10.64 4.49 -7.14
N ILE A 458 -11.05 3.41 -6.48
CA ILE A 458 -10.37 2.79 -5.34
C ILE A 458 -9.93 1.42 -5.81
N VAL A 459 -8.65 1.07 -5.64
CA VAL A 459 -8.10 -0.22 -6.07
C VAL A 459 -7.37 -0.88 -4.92
N TYR A 460 -7.73 -2.12 -4.63
CA TYR A 460 -6.96 -2.99 -3.75
C TYR A 460 -6.24 -4.04 -4.60
N ILE A 461 -4.93 -4.21 -4.38
CA ILE A 461 -4.07 -5.16 -5.10
C ILE A 461 -3.43 -6.08 -4.08
N GLY A 462 -3.95 -7.31 -3.99
CA GLY A 462 -3.41 -8.40 -3.17
C GLY A 462 -2.57 -9.33 -4.04
N LEU A 463 -1.27 -9.40 -3.77
CA LEU A 463 -0.34 -10.14 -4.64
C LEU A 463 -0.06 -11.56 -4.18
N ASP A 464 -0.53 -11.96 -2.98
CA ASP A 464 -0.36 -13.30 -2.41
C ASP A 464 1.10 -13.82 -2.47
N ALA A 465 2.04 -12.96 -2.08
CA ALA A 465 3.47 -13.27 -2.10
C ALA A 465 3.87 -14.46 -1.20
N LEU A 466 3.00 -14.84 -0.27
CA LEU A 466 3.21 -16.02 0.57
C LEU A 466 3.08 -17.33 -0.21
N SER A 467 2.28 -17.35 -1.28
CA SER A 467 2.10 -18.52 -2.16
C SER A 467 3.18 -18.60 -3.24
N ASP A 468 3.46 -17.52 -3.97
CA ASP A 468 4.55 -17.44 -4.96
C ASP A 468 5.11 -16.01 -5.04
N THR A 469 6.25 -15.79 -4.37
CA THR A 469 6.95 -14.48 -4.34
C THR A 469 7.39 -14.01 -5.74
N VAL A 470 7.73 -14.94 -6.65
CA VAL A 470 8.21 -14.59 -8.00
C VAL A 470 7.06 -14.02 -8.83
N VAL A 471 5.90 -14.67 -8.80
CA VAL A 471 4.69 -14.19 -9.49
C VAL A 471 4.23 -12.86 -8.89
N ALA A 472 4.17 -12.76 -7.57
CA ALA A 472 3.77 -11.54 -6.86
C ALA A 472 4.66 -10.35 -7.23
N SER A 473 5.99 -10.54 -7.21
CA SER A 473 6.95 -9.50 -7.60
C SER A 473 6.81 -9.13 -9.08
N ALA A 474 6.67 -10.11 -9.97
CA ALA A 474 6.55 -9.86 -11.41
C ALA A 474 5.29 -9.06 -11.75
N VAL A 475 4.15 -9.45 -11.18
CA VAL A 475 2.88 -8.76 -11.39
C VAL A 475 2.93 -7.37 -10.76
N GLY A 476 3.35 -7.24 -9.50
CA GLY A 476 3.45 -5.98 -8.79
C GLY A 476 4.35 -4.97 -9.53
N ASN A 477 5.56 -5.37 -9.91
CA ASN A 477 6.49 -4.50 -10.64
C ASN A 477 5.95 -4.10 -12.01
N SER A 478 5.27 -5.02 -12.72
CA SER A 478 4.65 -4.69 -14.02
C SER A 478 3.52 -3.68 -13.86
N MET A 479 2.71 -3.80 -12.80
CA MET A 479 1.64 -2.84 -12.48
C MET A 479 2.22 -1.47 -12.08
N PHE A 480 3.32 -1.44 -11.32
CA PHE A 480 4.02 -0.20 -11.01
C PHE A 480 4.60 0.47 -12.25
N ALA A 481 5.25 -0.29 -13.11
CA ALA A 481 5.81 0.23 -14.36
C ALA A 481 4.73 0.86 -15.24
N ASP A 482 3.55 0.24 -15.33
CA ASP A 482 2.40 0.79 -16.03
C ASP A 482 1.88 2.08 -15.37
N LEU A 483 1.82 2.11 -14.03
CA LEU A 483 1.43 3.31 -13.28
C LEU A 483 2.43 4.47 -13.50
N VAL A 484 3.75 4.18 -13.53
CA VAL A 484 4.81 5.15 -13.84
C VAL A 484 4.66 5.70 -15.26
N SER A 485 4.40 4.83 -16.22
CA SER A 485 4.14 5.21 -17.62
C SER A 485 2.91 6.13 -17.71
N MET A 486 1.84 5.80 -17.02
CA MET A 486 0.63 6.62 -16.94
C MET A 486 0.91 7.97 -16.25
N ALA A 487 1.66 8.00 -15.16
CA ALA A 487 2.09 9.24 -14.51
C ALA A 487 2.88 10.13 -15.46
N GLY A 488 3.78 9.55 -16.24
CA GLY A 488 4.53 10.25 -17.29
C GLY A 488 3.62 10.83 -18.39
N HIS A 489 2.59 10.09 -18.78
CA HIS A 489 1.59 10.56 -19.74
C HIS A 489 0.78 11.72 -19.17
N ILE A 490 0.26 11.60 -17.95
CA ILE A 490 -0.49 12.67 -17.26
C ILE A 490 0.36 13.93 -17.10
N TYR A 491 1.63 13.77 -16.75
CA TYR A 491 2.55 14.90 -16.58
C TYR A 491 2.75 15.68 -17.88
N LYS A 492 2.81 15.00 -19.03
CA LYS A 492 3.05 15.61 -20.36
C LYS A 492 1.78 16.16 -21.01
N HIS A 493 0.68 15.43 -20.91
CA HIS A 493 -0.53 15.68 -21.70
C HIS A 493 -1.75 16.03 -20.84
N GLY A 494 -1.65 15.96 -19.52
CA GLY A 494 -2.79 16.06 -18.61
C GLY A 494 -3.72 14.84 -18.72
N LEU A 495 -4.80 14.84 -17.95
CA LEU A 495 -5.83 13.78 -18.01
C LEU A 495 -6.64 13.79 -19.31
N ASN A 496 -6.67 14.92 -19.99
CA ASN A 496 -7.51 15.15 -21.16
C ASN A 496 -6.71 15.02 -22.47
N SER A 497 -5.56 14.35 -22.45
CA SER A 497 -4.74 14.03 -23.63
C SER A 497 -4.39 15.25 -24.49
N GLY A 498 -4.12 16.40 -23.85
CA GLY A 498 -3.72 17.64 -24.53
C GLY A 498 -4.85 18.45 -25.14
N LEU A 499 -6.11 18.08 -24.91
CA LEU A 499 -7.24 18.94 -25.30
C LEU A 499 -7.22 20.26 -24.52
N PRO A 500 -7.55 21.42 -25.15
CA PRO A 500 -7.64 22.69 -24.45
C PRO A 500 -8.60 22.60 -23.26
N GLY A 501 -8.24 23.19 -22.11
CA GLY A 501 -9.01 23.13 -20.88
C GLY A 501 -10.46 23.65 -21.00
N GLU A 502 -10.73 24.50 -21.96
CA GLU A 502 -12.09 24.98 -22.29
C GLU A 502 -12.99 23.88 -22.88
N ILE A 503 -12.40 22.93 -23.61
CA ILE A 503 -13.11 21.80 -24.24
C ILE A 503 -13.16 20.61 -23.29
N ALA A 504 -12.13 20.45 -22.46
CA ALA A 504 -11.93 19.28 -21.61
C ALA A 504 -12.53 19.43 -20.19
N GLY A 505 -13.08 20.59 -19.85
CA GLY A 505 -13.40 20.95 -18.48
C GLY A 505 -12.15 21.35 -17.68
N LYS A 506 -12.32 21.93 -16.50
CA LYS A 506 -11.20 22.29 -15.63
C LYS A 506 -10.40 21.03 -15.31
N SER A 507 -9.20 20.94 -15.86
CA SER A 507 -8.25 19.88 -15.58
C SER A 507 -7.64 20.10 -14.19
N ASP A 508 -8.38 19.78 -13.15
CA ASP A 508 -7.80 19.75 -11.83
C ASP A 508 -6.87 18.54 -11.75
N LYS A 509 -5.67 18.77 -11.23
CA LYS A 509 -4.71 17.69 -10.96
C LYS A 509 -5.36 16.67 -10.03
N VAL A 510 -5.50 15.44 -10.50
CA VAL A 510 -6.03 14.35 -9.69
C VAL A 510 -5.00 13.96 -8.66
N LYS A 511 -5.40 13.89 -7.41
CA LYS A 511 -4.56 13.32 -6.34
C LYS A 511 -4.73 11.82 -6.33
N ILE A 512 -3.61 11.12 -6.38
CA ILE A 512 -3.52 9.66 -6.35
C ILE A 512 -2.78 9.27 -5.09
N ASN A 513 -3.50 8.76 -4.11
CA ASN A 513 -2.93 8.24 -2.86
C ASN A 513 -2.56 6.78 -3.07
N LEU A 514 -1.27 6.52 -3.15
CA LEU A 514 -0.69 5.20 -3.35
C LEU A 514 -0.14 4.69 -2.03
N HIS A 515 -0.79 3.69 -1.46
CA HIS A 515 -0.37 2.99 -0.26
C HIS A 515 0.34 1.69 -0.63
N CYS A 516 1.55 1.50 -0.14
CA CYS A 516 2.37 0.31 -0.40
C CYS A 516 2.70 -0.36 0.94
N ASP A 517 1.95 -1.40 1.32
CA ASP A 517 2.31 -2.22 2.47
C ASP A 517 3.50 -3.12 2.12
N GLU A 518 4.29 -3.49 3.11
CA GLU A 518 5.55 -4.23 2.92
C GLU A 518 6.35 -3.76 1.71
N PHE A 519 6.56 -2.47 1.68
CA PHE A 519 7.17 -1.74 0.58
C PHE A 519 8.48 -2.36 0.04
N ASN A 520 9.30 -2.92 0.92
CA ASN A 520 10.53 -3.64 0.56
C ASN A 520 10.29 -4.80 -0.42
N GLU A 521 9.12 -5.44 -0.42
CA GLU A 521 8.80 -6.52 -1.37
C GLU A 521 8.42 -6.01 -2.76
N LEU A 522 7.91 -4.77 -2.82
CA LEU A 522 7.45 -4.12 -4.04
C LEU A 522 8.54 -3.29 -4.74
N MET A 523 9.71 -3.14 -4.12
CA MET A 523 10.78 -2.31 -4.68
C MET A 523 11.45 -2.99 -5.86
N GLY A 524 11.46 -2.27 -6.98
CA GLY A 524 12.19 -2.59 -8.19
C GLY A 524 12.69 -1.29 -8.85
N ASP A 525 13.43 -1.43 -9.95
CA ASP A 525 14.01 -0.31 -10.71
C ASP A 525 12.94 0.72 -11.14
N GLU A 526 11.70 0.29 -11.29
CA GLU A 526 10.57 1.13 -11.72
C GLU A 526 10.01 2.02 -10.60
N PHE A 527 10.29 1.71 -9.34
CA PHE A 527 9.77 2.47 -8.22
C PHE A 527 10.51 3.80 -8.00
N ILE A 528 11.81 3.84 -8.25
CA ILE A 528 12.63 5.04 -8.10
C ILE A 528 12.14 6.20 -8.99
N PRO A 529 11.85 5.98 -10.29
CA PRO A 529 11.22 7.01 -11.13
C PRO A 529 9.85 7.49 -10.61
N LEU A 530 9.06 6.62 -10.00
CA LEU A 530 7.76 6.99 -9.44
C LEU A 530 7.90 7.98 -8.28
N ILE A 531 8.78 7.71 -7.33
CA ILE A 531 9.06 8.63 -6.21
C ILE A 531 9.60 9.97 -6.73
N ASN A 532 10.58 9.94 -7.63
CA ASN A 532 11.25 11.16 -8.07
C ASN A 532 10.37 12.05 -8.96
N LYS A 533 9.41 11.51 -9.69
CA LYS A 533 8.63 12.21 -10.72
C LYS A 533 7.12 12.17 -10.50
N GLY A 534 6.63 11.23 -9.71
CA GLY A 534 5.19 10.99 -9.51
C GLY A 534 4.47 12.16 -8.84
N GLY A 535 5.13 12.89 -7.96
CA GLY A 535 4.56 14.07 -7.29
C GLY A 535 4.05 15.13 -8.28
N GLY A 536 4.77 15.34 -9.40
CA GLY A 536 4.34 16.23 -10.48
C GLY A 536 3.05 15.79 -11.19
N ALA A 537 2.78 14.50 -11.22
CA ALA A 537 1.55 13.88 -11.75
C ALA A 537 0.44 13.75 -10.71
N GLY A 538 0.66 14.21 -9.48
CA GLY A 538 -0.32 14.13 -8.38
C GLY A 538 -0.27 12.83 -7.58
N ILE A 539 0.75 11.98 -7.78
CA ILE A 539 0.92 10.73 -7.02
C ILE A 539 1.59 11.05 -5.67
N GLN A 540 0.96 10.59 -4.61
CA GLN A 540 1.42 10.72 -3.23
C GLN A 540 1.60 9.32 -2.66
N VAL A 541 2.86 8.90 -2.48
CA VAL A 541 3.17 7.55 -1.98
C VAL A 541 3.20 7.57 -0.46
N THR A 542 2.55 6.57 0.14
CA THR A 542 2.72 6.21 1.55
C THR A 542 3.23 4.78 1.61
N ALA A 543 4.50 4.63 1.95
CA ALA A 543 5.19 3.35 2.01
C ALA A 543 5.29 2.87 3.45
N TYR A 544 5.00 1.59 3.70
CA TYR A 544 5.10 0.96 5.01
C TYR A 544 6.17 -0.14 4.94
N THR A 545 7.13 -0.10 5.87
CA THR A 545 8.20 -1.12 5.94
C THR A 545 8.51 -1.48 7.39
N GLN A 546 9.19 -2.60 7.59
CA GLN A 546 9.57 -3.03 8.94
C GLN A 546 10.83 -2.31 9.41
N THR A 547 11.85 -2.26 8.57
CA THR A 547 13.11 -1.58 8.86
C THR A 547 13.64 -0.88 7.61
N VAL A 548 14.51 0.11 7.78
CA VAL A 548 15.21 0.74 6.66
C VAL A 548 16.20 -0.24 6.02
N ALA A 549 16.79 -1.13 6.84
CA ALA A 549 17.70 -2.16 6.36
C ALA A 549 17.06 -3.14 5.37
N ASP A 550 15.73 -3.39 5.46
CA ASP A 550 15.03 -4.23 4.48
C ASP A 550 14.97 -3.55 3.10
N ILE A 551 14.89 -2.21 3.10
CA ILE A 551 14.95 -1.42 1.88
C ILE A 551 16.37 -1.47 1.28
N GLU A 552 17.40 -1.23 2.10
CA GLU A 552 18.80 -1.26 1.70
C GLU A 552 19.21 -2.63 1.15
N ALA A 553 18.77 -3.71 1.79
CA ALA A 553 19.03 -5.07 1.32
C ALA A 553 18.45 -5.38 -0.06
N ARG A 554 17.37 -4.69 -0.45
CA ARG A 554 16.72 -4.91 -1.75
C ARG A 554 17.31 -4.08 -2.87
N ILE A 555 17.73 -2.84 -2.57
CA ILE A 555 18.28 -1.91 -3.58
C ILE A 555 19.78 -2.17 -3.80
N GLY A 556 20.47 -2.73 -2.80
CA GLY A 556 21.93 -2.74 -2.70
C GLY A 556 22.45 -1.43 -2.10
N ASN A 557 23.61 -1.49 -1.45
CA ASN A 557 24.30 -0.30 -0.93
C ASN A 557 24.87 0.56 -2.03
#